data_701165b94a59bf8112f5755c7f639d83
#
_entry.id   701165b94a59bf8112f5755c7f639d83
#
_cell.length_a   1.000
_cell.length_b   1.000
_cell.length_c   1.000
_cell.angle_alpha   90.00
_cell.angle_beta   90.00
_cell.angle_gamma   90.00
#
_symmetry.space_group_name_H-M   'P 1'
#
loop_
_entity.id
_entity.type
_entity.pdbx_description
1 polymer ?
#
loop_
_entity_poly.entity_id
_entity_poly.type
_entity_poly.pdbx_seq_one_letter_code
_entity_poly.pdbx_strand_id
1 'polypeptide(L)'
;MKNKKIIDVCCGSKMFWFEKNNSEVEFCDIREVPNTEYYPGRFIEVSPDTICDFTNLPFEDNSFYLAVFDPPHLQWAGKTSIMAMKYGRLEGDWRSMLTAGFNECMRVLRPNGVLIFKWSEIQFPLSEILPLFPQKPLFGNRMRKRGNKTHWLAFMKEGNT
;
A
#
# COMPACT_ATOMS: atom_id res chain seq x y z
N MET A 1 -5.09 -20.06 14.29
CA MET A 1 -4.68 -19.36 13.05
C MET A 1 -3.19 -19.14 13.09
N LYS A 2 -2.45 -19.40 11.98
CA LYS A 2 -1.03 -19.05 11.92
C LYS A 2 -0.90 -17.53 12.08
N ASN A 3 -0.05 -17.09 12.98
CA ASN A 3 0.17 -15.67 13.20
C ASN A 3 0.99 -15.14 12.00
N LYS A 4 0.32 -14.51 11.02
CA LYS A 4 0.97 -13.94 9.83
C LYS A 4 1.95 -12.86 10.25
N LYS A 5 3.09 -12.77 9.57
CA LYS A 5 4.19 -11.87 9.95
C LYS A 5 4.24 -10.59 9.14
N ILE A 6 3.62 -10.61 7.97
CA ILE A 6 3.65 -9.55 6.99
C ILE A 6 2.22 -9.09 6.71
N ILE A 7 2.02 -7.80 6.51
CA ILE A 7 0.75 -7.24 6.05
C ILE A 7 0.95 -6.40 4.81
N ASP A 8 0.10 -6.59 3.79
CA ASP A 8 -0.06 -5.68 2.65
C ASP A 8 -1.41 -5.00 2.81
N VAL A 9 -1.41 -3.72 3.15
CA VAL A 9 -2.63 -3.01 3.58
C VAL A 9 -3.51 -2.51 2.43
N CYS A 10 -3.04 -2.63 1.19
CA CYS A 10 -3.78 -2.28 -0.03
C CYS A 10 -3.28 -3.10 -1.21
N CYS A 11 -3.47 -4.41 -1.12
CA CYS A 11 -2.80 -5.40 -1.96
C CYS A 11 -3.20 -5.35 -3.45
N GLY A 12 -4.36 -4.78 -3.79
CA GLY A 12 -4.87 -4.79 -5.16
C GLY A 12 -4.86 -6.19 -5.75
N SER A 13 -4.33 -6.30 -6.98
CA SER A 13 -4.15 -7.59 -7.66
C SER A 13 -2.85 -8.30 -7.28
N LYS A 14 -2.19 -7.92 -6.19
CA LYS A 14 -0.92 -8.50 -5.72
C LYS A 14 0.17 -8.50 -6.80
N MET A 15 0.28 -7.41 -7.57
CA MET A 15 1.05 -7.37 -8.83
C MET A 15 2.56 -7.50 -8.65
N PHE A 16 3.10 -7.02 -7.53
CA PHE A 16 4.53 -7.09 -7.25
C PHE A 16 4.92 -8.29 -6.36
N TRP A 17 3.94 -9.09 -5.93
CA TRP A 17 4.20 -10.30 -5.16
C TRP A 17 4.55 -11.47 -6.09
N PHE A 18 5.70 -12.10 -5.86
CA PHE A 18 6.09 -13.32 -6.58
C PHE A 18 5.17 -14.50 -6.21
N GLU A 19 4.80 -14.60 -4.93
CA GLU A 19 3.89 -15.60 -4.40
C GLU A 19 2.62 -14.92 -3.89
N LYS A 20 1.57 -14.94 -4.71
CA LYS A 20 0.30 -14.26 -4.42
C LYS A 20 -0.55 -14.93 -3.32
N ASN A 21 -0.22 -16.17 -2.97
CA ASN A 21 -0.89 -16.96 -1.92
C ASN A 21 0.06 -17.24 -0.75
N ASN A 22 1.04 -16.36 -0.51
CA ASN A 22 2.00 -16.52 0.59
C ASN A 22 1.28 -16.52 1.94
N SER A 23 1.36 -17.66 2.66
CA SER A 23 0.65 -17.87 3.92
C SER A 23 1.16 -17.02 5.09
N GLU A 24 2.33 -16.39 4.95
CA GLU A 24 2.90 -15.48 5.96
C GLU A 24 2.40 -14.03 5.79
N VAL A 25 1.68 -13.73 4.69
CA VAL A 25 1.18 -12.39 4.36
C VAL A 25 -0.32 -12.31 4.63
N GLU A 26 -0.73 -11.27 5.34
CA GLU A 26 -2.11 -10.83 5.42
C GLU A 26 -2.35 -9.82 4.29
N PHE A 27 -3.09 -10.21 3.26
CA PHE A 27 -3.45 -9.35 2.16
C PHE A 27 -4.75 -8.60 2.46
N CYS A 28 -4.69 -7.28 2.51
CA CYS A 28 -5.83 -6.41 2.77
C CYS A 28 -6.12 -5.50 1.58
N ASP A 29 -7.36 -5.20 1.35
CA ASP A 29 -7.83 -4.15 0.43
C ASP A 29 -9.25 -3.74 0.87
N ILE A 30 -9.64 -2.51 0.58
CA ILE A 30 -11.03 -2.05 0.80
C ILE A 30 -11.98 -2.62 -0.26
N ARG A 31 -11.45 -3.13 -1.36
CA ARG A 31 -12.19 -3.65 -2.51
C ARG A 31 -12.09 -5.16 -2.57
N GLU A 32 -13.16 -5.77 -3.04
CA GLU A 32 -13.17 -7.11 -3.58
C GLU A 32 -13.66 -7.03 -5.03
N VAL A 33 -12.87 -7.57 -5.96
CA VAL A 33 -13.20 -7.57 -7.39
C VAL A 33 -13.04 -9.00 -7.89
N PRO A 34 -14.14 -9.65 -8.30
CA PRO A 34 -14.04 -11.00 -8.85
C PRO A 34 -13.24 -10.98 -10.16
N ASN A 35 -12.68 -12.13 -10.53
CA ASN A 35 -11.91 -12.26 -11.75
C ASN A 35 -12.71 -11.74 -12.95
N THR A 36 -12.36 -10.55 -13.44
CA THR A 36 -13.12 -9.78 -14.43
C THR A 36 -12.23 -9.47 -15.62
N GLU A 37 -12.71 -9.84 -16.81
CA GLU A 37 -12.05 -9.44 -18.05
C GLU A 37 -12.31 -7.95 -18.33
N TYR A 38 -11.26 -7.15 -18.43
CA TYR A 38 -11.36 -5.70 -18.73
C TYR A 38 -10.87 -5.33 -20.13
N TYR A 39 -10.17 -6.26 -20.79
CA TYR A 39 -9.72 -6.19 -22.18
C TYR A 39 -9.52 -7.61 -22.68
N PRO A 40 -9.72 -7.92 -23.98
CA PRO A 40 -9.56 -9.28 -24.51
C PRO A 40 -8.28 -9.97 -24.03
N GLY A 41 -8.43 -11.06 -23.28
CA GLY A 41 -7.36 -11.84 -22.68
C GLY A 41 -6.67 -11.19 -21.47
N ARG A 42 -7.19 -10.07 -20.95
CA ARG A 42 -6.65 -9.40 -19.74
C ARG A 42 -7.67 -9.34 -18.63
N PHE A 43 -7.31 -9.88 -17.49
CA PHE A 43 -8.17 -10.00 -16.32
C PHE A 43 -7.64 -9.18 -15.15
N ILE A 44 -8.56 -8.75 -14.30
CA ILE A 44 -8.28 -8.17 -13.00
C ILE A 44 -9.03 -8.96 -11.93
N GLU A 45 -8.35 -9.20 -10.82
CA GLU A 45 -8.93 -9.78 -9.62
C GLU A 45 -8.33 -9.06 -8.41
N VAL A 46 -9.18 -8.69 -7.45
CA VAL A 46 -8.75 -8.20 -6.14
C VAL A 46 -9.42 -9.11 -5.12
N SER A 47 -8.63 -9.99 -4.53
CA SER A 47 -9.07 -11.00 -3.57
C SER A 47 -8.20 -10.92 -2.32
N PRO A 48 -8.53 -9.99 -1.40
CA PRO A 48 -7.84 -9.86 -0.13
C PRO A 48 -8.23 -11.01 0.82
N ASP A 49 -7.38 -11.27 1.81
CA ASP A 49 -7.73 -12.15 2.93
C ASP A 49 -8.67 -11.45 3.90
N THR A 50 -8.46 -10.13 4.08
CA THR A 50 -9.31 -9.27 4.92
C THR A 50 -9.71 -8.01 4.15
N ILE A 51 -11.02 -7.78 4.04
CA ILE A 51 -11.55 -6.53 3.47
C ILE A 51 -11.55 -5.47 4.58
N CYS A 52 -10.73 -4.44 4.43
CA CYS A 52 -10.64 -3.35 5.39
C CYS A 52 -10.08 -2.06 4.76
N ASP A 53 -10.34 -0.94 5.43
CA ASP A 53 -9.76 0.34 5.11
C ASP A 53 -8.38 0.46 5.78
N PHE A 54 -7.34 0.81 5.02
CA PHE A 54 -5.99 0.97 5.57
C PHE A 54 -5.88 2.13 6.58
N THR A 55 -6.86 3.03 6.62
CA THR A 55 -6.92 4.10 7.63
C THR A 55 -7.44 3.64 8.99
N ASN A 56 -7.95 2.40 9.07
CA ASN A 56 -8.47 1.78 10.29
C ASN A 56 -8.35 0.25 10.20
N LEU A 57 -7.15 -0.25 10.42
CA LEU A 57 -6.84 -1.68 10.29
C LEU A 57 -7.40 -2.50 11.46
N PRO A 58 -8.11 -3.61 11.21
CA PRO A 58 -8.74 -4.44 12.25
C PRO A 58 -7.74 -5.39 12.93
N PHE A 59 -6.53 -4.93 13.17
CA PHE A 59 -5.47 -5.71 13.81
C PHE A 59 -4.96 -5.00 15.06
N GLU A 60 -4.49 -5.80 16.01
CA GLU A 60 -3.90 -5.29 17.24
C GLU A 60 -2.56 -4.57 16.98
N ASP A 61 -2.19 -3.69 17.90
CA ASP A 61 -0.87 -3.06 17.88
C ASP A 61 0.24 -4.11 17.91
N ASN A 62 1.34 -3.82 17.25
CA ASN A 62 2.54 -4.67 17.29
C ASN A 62 2.33 -6.11 16.82
N SER A 63 1.48 -6.32 15.80
CA SER A 63 1.15 -7.64 15.25
C SER A 63 2.13 -8.13 14.19
N PHE A 64 2.67 -7.23 13.38
CA PHE A 64 3.45 -7.57 12.19
C PHE A 64 4.91 -7.11 12.26
N TYR A 65 5.79 -7.78 11.52
CA TYR A 65 7.22 -7.39 11.38
C TYR A 65 7.47 -6.53 10.15
N LEU A 66 6.67 -6.73 9.10
CA LEU A 66 6.75 -6.02 7.83
C LEU A 66 5.37 -5.57 7.41
N ALA A 67 5.23 -4.31 7.05
CA ALA A 67 4.06 -3.76 6.38
C ALA A 67 4.44 -3.28 4.97
N VAL A 68 3.54 -3.47 4.03
CA VAL A 68 3.62 -2.92 2.68
C VAL A 68 2.47 -1.96 2.49
N PHE A 69 2.77 -0.74 2.04
CA PHE A 69 1.79 0.30 1.79
C PHE A 69 1.99 0.87 0.37
N ASP A 70 1.17 0.41 -0.57
CA ASP A 70 1.09 0.87 -1.98
C ASP A 70 -0.29 1.50 -2.24
N PRO A 71 -0.59 2.67 -1.63
CA PRO A 71 -1.90 3.30 -1.74
C PRO A 71 -2.16 3.76 -3.17
N PRO A 72 -3.44 4.03 -3.52
CA PRO A 72 -3.76 4.73 -4.75
C PRO A 72 -2.94 6.01 -4.89
N HIS A 73 -2.46 6.29 -6.10
CA HIS A 73 -1.65 7.47 -6.41
C HIS A 73 -2.24 8.31 -7.55
N LEU A 74 -3.49 8.03 -7.94
CA LEU A 74 -4.21 8.73 -9.00
C LEU A 74 -5.48 9.38 -8.44
N GLN A 75 -5.60 10.70 -8.57
CA GLN A 75 -6.80 11.45 -8.25
C GLN A 75 -7.69 11.62 -9.49
N TRP A 76 -7.08 12.01 -10.62
CA TRP A 76 -7.78 12.28 -11.87
C TRP A 76 -7.75 11.06 -12.80
N ALA A 77 -8.45 10.03 -12.42
CA ALA A 77 -8.71 8.87 -13.27
C ALA A 77 -10.23 8.72 -13.40
N GLY A 78 -10.73 8.52 -14.63
CA GLY A 78 -12.15 8.23 -14.83
C GLY A 78 -12.58 7.02 -14.00
N LYS A 79 -13.82 7.04 -13.46
CA LYS A 79 -14.33 5.94 -12.61
C LYS A 79 -14.27 4.57 -13.30
N THR A 80 -14.40 4.55 -14.63
CA THR A 80 -14.36 3.34 -15.47
C THR A 80 -12.98 3.11 -16.11
N SER A 81 -11.96 3.90 -15.75
CA SER A 81 -10.62 3.72 -16.34
C SER A 81 -9.97 2.43 -15.82
N ILE A 82 -9.24 1.75 -16.69
CA ILE A 82 -8.46 0.56 -16.35
C ILE A 82 -7.48 0.84 -15.20
N MET A 83 -6.93 2.05 -15.15
CA MET A 83 -6.02 2.48 -14.09
C MET A 83 -6.73 2.60 -12.74
N ALA A 84 -7.95 3.18 -12.71
CA ALA A 84 -8.76 3.25 -11.50
C ALA A 84 -9.20 1.85 -11.02
N MET A 85 -9.52 0.95 -11.94
CA MET A 85 -9.85 -0.43 -11.61
C MET A 85 -8.65 -1.16 -10.97
N LYS A 86 -7.45 -0.98 -11.52
CA LYS A 86 -6.24 -1.65 -11.03
C LYS A 86 -5.73 -1.11 -9.70
N TYR A 87 -5.68 0.20 -9.55
CA TYR A 87 -4.95 0.87 -8.46
C TYR A 87 -5.85 1.60 -7.47
N GLY A 88 -7.17 1.69 -7.75
CA GLY A 88 -8.04 2.58 -7.00
C GLY A 88 -7.77 4.05 -7.34
N ARG A 89 -8.38 4.95 -6.55
CA ARG A 89 -8.23 6.40 -6.72
C ARG A 89 -8.08 7.07 -5.37
N LEU A 90 -7.39 8.21 -5.40
CA LEU A 90 -7.39 9.16 -4.29
C LEU A 90 -8.69 9.97 -4.33
N GLU A 91 -9.46 9.96 -3.25
CA GLU A 91 -10.74 10.65 -3.14
C GLU A 91 -10.77 11.54 -1.88
N GLY A 92 -11.58 12.59 -1.93
CA GLY A 92 -11.78 13.49 -0.79
C GLY A 92 -10.49 14.09 -0.25
N ASP A 93 -10.33 14.10 1.07
CA ASP A 93 -9.11 14.52 1.76
C ASP A 93 -8.08 13.38 1.78
N TRP A 94 -7.58 13.04 0.61
CA TRP A 94 -6.62 11.96 0.44
C TRP A 94 -5.29 12.19 1.17
N ARG A 95 -4.93 13.45 1.47
CA ARG A 95 -3.71 13.75 2.24
C ARG A 95 -3.83 13.24 3.68
N SER A 96 -4.92 13.58 4.35
CA SER A 96 -5.23 13.04 5.69
C SER A 96 -5.38 11.53 5.67
N MET A 97 -5.97 10.97 4.61
CA MET A 97 -6.10 9.53 4.42
C MET A 97 -4.72 8.83 4.33
N LEU A 98 -3.77 9.38 3.56
CA LEU A 98 -2.41 8.83 3.49
C LEU A 98 -1.68 8.92 4.84
N THR A 99 -1.84 10.02 5.57
CA THR A 99 -1.28 10.19 6.91
C THR A 99 -1.85 9.14 7.87
N ALA A 100 -3.16 8.95 7.87
CA ALA A 100 -3.82 7.94 8.69
C ALA A 100 -3.34 6.53 8.36
N GLY A 101 -3.26 6.19 7.07
CA GLY A 101 -2.76 4.89 6.61
C GLY A 101 -1.32 4.63 7.02
N PHE A 102 -0.45 5.63 6.92
CA PHE A 102 0.92 5.52 7.42
C PHE A 102 0.95 5.25 8.93
N ASN A 103 0.15 5.99 9.70
CA ASN A 103 0.08 5.82 11.15
C ASN A 103 -0.45 4.45 11.54
N GLU A 104 -1.46 3.93 10.84
CA GLU A 104 -1.99 2.58 11.05
C GLU A 104 -0.95 1.50 10.73
N CYS A 105 -0.21 1.64 9.62
CA CYS A 105 0.92 0.76 9.34
C CYS A 105 1.94 0.74 10.47
N MET A 106 2.28 1.92 10.99
CA MET A 106 3.21 2.03 12.12
C MET A 106 2.62 1.47 13.41
N ARG A 107 1.32 1.62 13.66
CA ARG A 107 0.64 1.06 14.83
C ARG A 107 0.71 -0.45 14.86
N VAL A 108 0.37 -1.10 13.73
CA VAL A 108 0.33 -2.58 13.65
C VAL A 108 1.70 -3.22 13.54
N LEU A 109 2.74 -2.48 13.17
CA LEU A 109 4.11 -2.96 13.18
C LEU A 109 4.62 -3.12 14.61
N ARG A 110 5.39 -4.18 14.84
CA ARG A 110 6.16 -4.38 16.07
C ARG A 110 7.27 -3.34 16.19
N PRO A 111 7.77 -3.07 17.41
CA PRO A 111 9.01 -2.32 17.58
C PRO A 111 10.12 -2.88 16.68
N ASN A 112 10.85 -2.00 15.99
CA ASN A 112 11.84 -2.33 14.95
C ASN A 112 11.27 -3.01 13.70
N GLY A 113 9.95 -3.08 13.54
CA GLY A 113 9.30 -3.53 12.31
C GLY A 113 9.48 -2.52 11.18
N VAL A 114 9.41 -3.01 9.95
CA VAL A 114 9.71 -2.23 8.74
C VAL A 114 8.44 -1.99 7.93
N LEU A 115 8.24 -0.73 7.52
CA LEU A 115 7.27 -0.36 6.51
C LEU A 115 7.97 -0.14 5.17
N ILE A 116 7.48 -0.80 4.14
CA ILE A 116 7.82 -0.50 2.74
C ILE A 116 6.68 0.31 2.14
N PHE A 117 6.98 1.56 1.81
CA PHE A 117 6.04 2.46 1.16
C PHE A 117 6.37 2.57 -0.33
N LYS A 118 5.38 2.37 -1.17
CA LYS A 118 5.53 2.52 -2.62
C LYS A 118 4.71 3.70 -3.12
N TRP A 119 5.32 4.53 -3.97
CA TRP A 119 4.66 5.70 -4.57
C TRP A 119 5.07 5.88 -6.03
N SER A 120 4.12 6.20 -6.89
CA SER A 120 4.36 6.53 -8.29
C SER A 120 4.04 8.01 -8.55
N GLU A 121 5.05 8.78 -8.99
CA GLU A 121 4.94 10.22 -9.29
C GLU A 121 4.21 10.48 -10.62
N ILE A 122 3.04 9.90 -10.84
CA ILE A 122 2.28 10.16 -12.06
C ILE A 122 1.57 11.52 -11.96
N GLN A 123 0.95 11.81 -10.84
CA GLN A 123 0.18 13.05 -10.63
C GLN A 123 0.76 13.91 -9.51
N PHE A 124 1.32 13.31 -8.48
CA PHE A 124 1.87 14.02 -7.33
C PHE A 124 3.33 13.62 -7.10
N PRO A 125 4.26 14.60 -6.99
CA PRO A 125 5.65 14.32 -6.71
C PRO A 125 5.85 13.80 -5.28
N LEU A 126 6.87 12.99 -5.06
CA LEU A 126 7.19 12.46 -3.75
C LEU A 126 7.45 13.57 -2.71
N SER A 127 7.93 14.72 -3.15
CA SER A 127 8.17 15.88 -2.28
C SER A 127 6.89 16.47 -1.65
N GLU A 128 5.71 16.18 -2.22
CA GLU A 128 4.42 16.52 -1.61
C GLU A 128 3.92 15.45 -0.65
N ILE A 129 4.37 14.21 -0.83
CA ILE A 129 3.90 13.07 -0.05
C ILE A 129 4.69 12.91 1.25
N LEU A 130 6.02 12.98 1.18
CA LEU A 130 6.85 12.76 2.37
C LEU A 130 6.55 13.69 3.55
N PRO A 131 6.21 14.98 3.35
CA PRO A 131 5.82 15.86 4.46
C PRO A 131 4.51 15.46 5.19
N LEU A 132 3.68 14.58 4.58
CA LEU A 132 2.47 14.07 5.21
C LEU A 132 2.77 13.05 6.31
N PHE A 133 3.96 12.48 6.31
CA PHE A 133 4.37 11.45 7.25
C PHE A 133 5.17 12.05 8.41
N PRO A 134 4.91 11.61 9.66
CA PRO A 134 5.61 12.14 10.85
C PRO A 134 7.08 11.71 10.92
N GLN A 135 7.49 10.79 10.06
CA GLN A 135 8.82 10.18 10.04
C GLN A 135 9.43 10.24 8.64
N LYS A 136 10.74 10.41 8.57
CA LYS A 136 11.50 10.35 7.31
C LYS A 136 11.85 8.90 6.97
N PRO A 137 11.91 8.53 5.68
CA PRO A 137 12.39 7.22 5.28
C PRO A 137 13.88 7.05 5.63
N LEU A 138 14.27 5.81 5.92
CA LEU A 138 15.68 5.44 6.14
C LEU A 138 16.45 5.44 4.82
N PHE A 139 15.85 4.89 3.78
CA PHE A 139 16.40 4.81 2.42
C PHE A 139 15.30 4.51 1.41
N GLY A 140 15.66 4.57 0.14
CA GLY A 140 14.79 4.24 -0.98
C GLY A 140 15.58 3.84 -2.22
N ASN A 141 14.88 3.46 -3.28
CA ASN A 141 15.53 3.15 -4.55
C ASN A 141 16.09 4.42 -5.22
N ARG A 142 17.17 4.22 -5.97
CA ARG A 142 17.78 5.31 -6.74
C ARG A 142 16.84 5.75 -7.87
N MET A 143 16.61 7.05 -7.97
CA MET A 143 15.82 7.67 -9.02
C MET A 143 16.46 7.54 -10.39
N ARG A 144 15.67 7.21 -11.40
CA ARG A 144 16.07 7.34 -12.80
C ARG A 144 15.79 8.77 -13.29
N LYS A 145 16.70 9.32 -14.11
CA LYS A 145 16.51 10.66 -14.69
C LYS A 145 15.39 10.72 -15.73
N ARG A 146 15.02 9.60 -16.33
CA ARG A 146 13.95 9.47 -17.35
C ARG A 146 13.10 8.23 -17.09
N GLY A 147 11.80 8.30 -17.38
CA GLY A 147 10.83 7.20 -17.24
C GLY A 147 9.95 7.31 -16.01
N ASN A 148 9.17 6.27 -15.73
CA ASN A 148 8.28 6.22 -14.57
C ASN A 148 9.07 6.34 -13.28
N LYS A 149 8.69 7.32 -12.47
CA LYS A 149 9.28 7.58 -11.17
C LYS A 149 8.48 6.83 -10.11
N THR A 150 8.79 5.56 -9.95
CA THR A 150 8.26 4.74 -8.85
C THR A 150 9.30 4.64 -7.75
N HIS A 151 8.88 5.02 -6.56
CA HIS A 151 9.69 4.99 -5.36
C HIS A 151 9.31 3.80 -4.49
N TRP A 152 10.33 3.17 -3.93
CA TRP A 152 10.22 2.20 -2.85
C TRP A 152 11.02 2.73 -1.69
N LEU A 153 10.38 3.01 -0.59
CA LEU A 153 10.98 3.67 0.58
C LEU A 153 10.80 2.78 1.81
N ALA A 154 11.85 2.67 2.59
CA ALA A 154 11.83 1.93 3.83
C ALA A 154 11.76 2.87 5.04
N PHE A 155 10.84 2.57 5.94
CA PHE A 155 10.73 3.21 7.26
C PHE A 155 10.84 2.12 8.33
N MET A 156 11.28 2.48 9.52
CA MET A 156 11.36 1.56 10.63
C MET A 156 10.63 2.16 11.82
N LYS A 157 9.77 1.36 12.45
CA LYS A 157 9.15 1.75 13.71
C LYS A 157 10.22 1.80 14.80
N GLU A 158 10.25 2.89 15.56
CA GLU A 158 11.16 3.01 16.69
C GLU A 158 10.94 1.88 17.71
N GLY A 159 12.02 1.33 18.22
CA GLY A 159 11.97 0.38 19.32
C GLY A 159 11.59 1.10 20.61
N ASN A 160 10.89 0.43 21.50
CA ASN A 160 10.72 0.92 22.86
C ASN A 160 12.12 0.90 23.51
N THR A 161 12.65 2.07 23.82
CA THR A 161 13.83 2.22 24.70
C THR A 161 13.45 1.95 26.13
#